data_73052ad97c9d4130d8cf1eb00b48497a
#
_entry.id   73052ad97c9d4130d8cf1eb00b48497a
#
_cell.length_a   1.000
_cell.length_b   1.000
_cell.length_c   1.000
_cell.angle_alpha   90.00
_cell.angle_beta   90.00
_cell.angle_gamma   90.00
#
_symmetry.space_group_name_H-M   'P 1'
#
loop_
_entity.id
_entity.type
_entity.pdbx_description
1 polymer ?
#
loop_
_entity_poly.entity_id
_entity_poly.type
_entity_poly.pdbx_seq_one_letter_code
_entity_poly.pdbx_strand_id
1 'polypeptide(L)'
;MVSIKDKNLVGAAGEHLVLSRLLSKGILAAQAPRGARKADVLVNHLDGKPPCLIQVKTRSGGNSSSGWHMGEKHEVITDKDLFYCFVALDGADTSVYVVPAAKVAKIIKDSHDTWLRTPGAKGQKHNDSKMRFIKSEYRLKIKSAPDGWMDKYLEAWDLIS
;
A
#
# COMPACT_ATOMS: atom_id res chain seq x y z
N MET A 1 13.56 -11.38 17.57
CA MET A 1 12.45 -11.49 16.60
C MET A 1 12.97 -12.10 15.31
N VAL A 2 12.31 -13.12 14.78
CA VAL A 2 12.71 -13.74 13.52
C VAL A 2 12.22 -12.87 12.37
N SER A 3 13.14 -12.26 11.61
CA SER A 3 12.79 -11.57 10.38
C SER A 3 12.45 -12.61 9.31
N ILE A 4 11.27 -12.53 8.72
CA ILE A 4 10.88 -13.39 7.60
C ILE A 4 11.68 -12.94 6.37
N LYS A 5 12.62 -13.74 5.92
CA LYS A 5 13.48 -13.44 4.75
C LYS A 5 12.81 -13.77 3.41
N ASP A 6 11.89 -14.72 3.41
CA ASP A 6 11.17 -15.14 2.19
C ASP A 6 10.08 -14.13 1.85
N LYS A 7 10.27 -13.43 0.73
CA LYS A 7 9.31 -12.41 0.24
C LYS A 7 7.93 -12.98 -0.10
N ASN A 8 7.86 -14.24 -0.52
CA ASN A 8 6.59 -14.89 -0.84
C ASN A 8 5.80 -15.16 0.44
N LEU A 9 6.47 -15.60 1.51
CA LEU A 9 5.83 -15.79 2.81
C LEU A 9 5.38 -14.46 3.42
N VAL A 10 6.17 -13.40 3.28
CA VAL A 10 5.80 -12.05 3.72
C VAL A 10 4.54 -11.59 2.98
N GLY A 11 4.50 -11.73 1.65
CA GLY A 11 3.34 -11.37 0.84
C GLY A 11 2.09 -12.14 1.26
N ALA A 12 2.19 -13.47 1.32
CA ALA A 12 1.07 -14.33 1.73
C ALA A 12 0.56 -14.00 3.14
N ALA A 13 1.45 -13.77 4.09
CA ALA A 13 1.07 -13.39 5.46
C ALA A 13 0.24 -12.09 5.48
N GLY A 14 0.63 -11.08 4.69
CA GLY A 14 -0.13 -9.84 4.59
C GLY A 14 -1.50 -10.02 3.93
N GLU A 15 -1.59 -10.80 2.86
CA GLU A 15 -2.86 -11.10 2.19
C GLU A 15 -3.84 -11.81 3.14
N HIS A 16 -3.37 -12.84 3.85
CA HIS A 16 -4.20 -13.56 4.84
C HIS A 16 -4.59 -12.69 6.03
N LEU A 17 -3.72 -11.79 6.47
CA LEU A 17 -4.04 -10.84 7.53
C LEU A 17 -5.17 -9.90 7.11
N VAL A 18 -5.06 -9.30 5.92
CA VAL A 18 -6.10 -8.41 5.37
C VAL A 18 -7.43 -9.15 5.25
N LEU A 19 -7.41 -10.37 4.69
CA LEU A 19 -8.60 -11.21 4.58
C LEU A 19 -9.22 -11.49 5.96
N SER A 20 -8.41 -11.89 6.94
CA SER A 20 -8.86 -12.15 8.31
C SER A 20 -9.49 -10.92 8.96
N ARG A 21 -8.89 -9.73 8.78
CA ARG A 21 -9.43 -8.46 9.30
C ARG A 21 -10.79 -8.11 8.71
N LEU A 22 -10.96 -8.27 7.39
CA LEU A 22 -12.24 -8.03 6.72
C LEU A 22 -13.34 -8.96 7.24
N LEU A 23 -13.06 -10.26 7.26
CA LEU A 23 -14.01 -11.27 7.73
C LEU A 23 -14.40 -11.07 9.21
N SER A 24 -13.45 -10.73 10.07
CA SER A 24 -13.71 -10.46 11.49
C SER A 24 -14.60 -9.21 11.71
N LYS A 25 -14.69 -8.34 10.73
CA LYS A 25 -15.57 -7.16 10.72
C LYS A 25 -16.91 -7.42 10.03
N GLY A 26 -17.18 -8.66 9.62
CA GLY A 26 -18.40 -9.03 8.90
C GLY A 26 -18.42 -8.61 7.43
N ILE A 27 -17.29 -8.21 6.87
CA ILE A 27 -17.16 -7.87 5.44
C ILE A 27 -16.89 -9.15 4.66
N LEU A 28 -17.78 -9.50 3.72
CA LEU A 28 -17.61 -10.68 2.86
C LEU A 28 -16.43 -10.46 1.91
N ALA A 29 -15.38 -11.23 2.10
CA ALA A 29 -14.18 -11.17 1.29
C ALA A 29 -13.61 -12.55 0.98
N ALA A 30 -12.91 -12.66 -0.14
CA ALA A 30 -12.23 -13.88 -0.57
C ALA A 30 -10.90 -13.55 -1.22
N GLN A 31 -9.96 -14.48 -1.17
CA GLN A 31 -8.69 -14.35 -1.89
C GLN A 31 -8.96 -14.40 -3.40
N ALA A 32 -8.33 -13.49 -4.14
CA ALA A 32 -8.42 -13.50 -5.59
C ALA A 32 -7.65 -14.70 -6.18
N PRO A 33 -8.09 -15.23 -7.33
CA PRO A 33 -7.33 -16.27 -8.03
C PRO A 33 -5.91 -15.82 -8.35
N ARG A 34 -4.94 -16.73 -8.30
CA ARG A 34 -3.57 -16.45 -8.71
C ARG A 34 -3.53 -15.86 -10.11
N GLY A 35 -2.78 -14.75 -10.26
CA GLY A 35 -2.67 -14.05 -11.54
C GLY A 35 -3.81 -13.10 -11.84
N ALA A 36 -4.76 -12.92 -10.94
CA ALA A 36 -5.75 -11.86 -11.05
C ALA A 36 -5.05 -10.50 -11.17
N ARG A 37 -5.44 -9.73 -12.17
CA ARG A 37 -4.88 -8.39 -12.36
C ARG A 37 -5.45 -7.44 -11.30
N LYS A 38 -4.60 -6.65 -10.68
CA LYS A 38 -4.94 -5.57 -9.75
C LYS A 38 -5.56 -6.01 -8.41
N ALA A 39 -5.74 -7.30 -8.12
CA ALA A 39 -6.38 -7.72 -6.88
C ALA A 39 -5.71 -8.95 -6.24
N ASP A 40 -5.55 -8.88 -4.94
CA ASP A 40 -5.16 -10.00 -4.08
C ASP A 40 -6.37 -10.47 -3.24
N VAL A 41 -7.30 -9.55 -2.94
CA VAL A 41 -8.55 -9.85 -2.22
C VAL A 41 -9.73 -9.20 -2.94
N LEU A 42 -10.82 -9.95 -3.05
CA LEU A 42 -12.11 -9.51 -3.59
C LEU A 42 -13.06 -9.26 -2.42
N VAL A 43 -13.75 -8.13 -2.44
CA VAL A 43 -14.77 -7.78 -1.45
C VAL A 43 -16.13 -7.67 -2.12
N ASN A 44 -17.13 -8.31 -1.53
CA ASN A 44 -18.51 -8.18 -1.97
C ASN A 44 -19.36 -7.63 -0.82
N HIS A 45 -20.28 -6.73 -1.16
CA HIS A 45 -21.18 -6.11 -0.20
C HIS A 45 -22.57 -6.76 -0.27
N LEU A 46 -23.05 -7.29 0.86
CA LEU A 46 -24.36 -7.92 0.94
C LEU A 46 -25.52 -6.91 0.96
N ASP A 47 -25.23 -5.63 1.19
CA ASP A 47 -26.17 -4.52 1.23
C ASP A 47 -26.41 -3.85 -0.15
N GLY A 48 -25.87 -4.43 -1.21
CA GLY A 48 -26.05 -3.93 -2.58
C GLY A 48 -25.05 -2.86 -3.03
N LYS A 49 -24.08 -2.48 -2.20
CA LYS A 49 -22.96 -1.63 -2.62
C LYS A 49 -22.12 -2.35 -3.69
N PRO A 50 -21.44 -1.60 -4.58
CA PRO A 50 -20.56 -2.20 -5.57
C PRO A 50 -19.44 -3.03 -4.91
N PRO A 51 -19.04 -4.16 -5.51
CA PRO A 51 -17.88 -4.90 -5.04
C PRO A 51 -16.62 -4.05 -5.20
N CYS A 52 -15.63 -4.29 -4.34
CA CYS A 52 -14.34 -3.62 -4.48
C CYS A 52 -13.18 -4.62 -4.50
N LEU A 53 -12.05 -4.13 -4.96
CA LEU A 53 -10.82 -4.88 -5.12
C LEU A 53 -9.77 -4.36 -4.13
N ILE A 54 -8.97 -5.25 -3.59
CA ILE A 54 -7.87 -4.87 -2.72
C ILE A 54 -6.56 -5.44 -3.27
N GLN A 55 -5.57 -4.59 -3.43
CA GLN A 55 -4.19 -5.00 -3.64
C GLN A 55 -3.41 -4.85 -2.35
N VAL A 56 -2.76 -5.93 -1.93
CA VAL A 56 -1.98 -5.95 -0.68
C VAL A 56 -0.51 -5.73 -0.98
N LYS A 57 0.12 -4.87 -0.21
CA LYS A 57 1.57 -4.64 -0.22
C LYS A 57 2.10 -4.83 1.17
N THR A 58 2.96 -5.81 1.37
CA THR A 58 3.47 -6.18 2.69
C THR A 58 4.95 -5.90 2.80
N ARG A 59 5.37 -5.36 3.93
CA ARG A 59 6.77 -5.30 4.36
C ARG A 59 6.93 -6.02 5.69
N SER A 60 8.11 -6.58 5.95
CA SER A 60 8.48 -7.14 7.25
C SER A 60 9.80 -6.52 7.69
N GLY A 61 9.84 -6.10 8.94
CA GLY A 61 10.97 -5.37 9.51
C GLY A 61 11.14 -3.97 8.91
N GLY A 62 12.02 -3.19 9.51
CA GLY A 62 12.28 -1.82 9.11
C GLY A 62 11.55 -0.81 9.98
N ASN A 63 11.82 0.46 9.72
CA ASN A 63 11.19 1.60 10.38
C ASN A 63 10.16 2.26 9.43
N SER A 64 9.43 3.25 9.91
CA SER A 64 8.44 4.01 9.14
C SER A 64 8.99 4.61 7.83
N SER A 65 10.30 4.88 7.78
CA SER A 65 10.96 5.42 6.59
C SER A 65 11.21 4.40 5.47
N SER A 66 11.08 3.09 5.74
CA SER A 66 11.38 2.03 4.77
C SER A 66 10.39 1.99 3.61
N GLY A 67 9.10 2.21 3.88
CA GLY A 67 8.04 2.22 2.87
C GLY A 67 7.76 0.85 2.22
N TRP A 68 6.92 0.87 1.21
CA TRP A 68 6.56 -0.31 0.40
C TRP A 68 7.00 -0.10 -1.04
N HIS A 69 7.54 -1.15 -1.64
CA HIS A 69 7.93 -1.16 -3.03
C HIS A 69 6.71 -1.13 -3.95
N MET A 70 6.77 -0.25 -4.95
CA MET A 70 5.78 -0.10 -6.00
C MET A 70 6.48 -0.11 -7.36
N GLY A 71 5.73 -0.18 -8.43
CA GLY A 71 6.23 0.02 -9.79
C GLY A 71 5.58 1.22 -10.46
N GLU A 72 6.19 1.76 -11.51
CA GLU A 72 5.65 2.90 -12.28
C GLU A 72 4.22 2.69 -12.76
N LYS A 73 3.83 1.43 -13.05
CA LYS A 73 2.47 1.08 -13.49
C LYS A 73 1.37 1.51 -12.50
N HIS A 74 1.71 1.68 -11.23
CA HIS A 74 0.74 2.09 -10.21
C HIS A 74 0.45 3.60 -10.22
N GLU A 75 1.21 4.40 -10.96
CA GLU A 75 0.96 5.85 -11.11
C GLU A 75 -0.32 6.18 -11.88
N VAL A 76 -0.81 5.23 -12.67
CA VAL A 76 -1.98 5.40 -13.54
C VAL A 76 -3.19 4.56 -13.08
N ILE A 77 -3.08 3.84 -11.99
CA ILE A 77 -4.17 3.04 -11.44
C ILE A 77 -5.01 3.92 -10.51
N THR A 78 -6.17 4.37 -11.00
CA THR A 78 -7.06 5.29 -10.29
C THR A 78 -8.49 4.78 -10.16
N ASP A 79 -8.67 3.46 -10.30
CA ASP A 79 -9.97 2.80 -10.20
C ASP A 79 -10.64 3.15 -8.85
N LYS A 80 -11.90 3.57 -8.88
CA LYS A 80 -12.65 4.03 -7.69
C LYS A 80 -12.91 2.90 -6.69
N ASP A 81 -13.07 1.69 -7.21
CA ASP A 81 -13.37 0.50 -6.43
C ASP A 81 -12.14 -0.33 -6.10
N LEU A 82 -10.94 0.25 -6.24
CA LEU A 82 -9.67 -0.37 -5.87
C LEU A 82 -9.03 0.34 -4.68
N PHE A 83 -8.66 -0.44 -3.69
CA PHE A 83 -7.91 -0.01 -2.52
C PHE A 83 -6.57 -0.74 -2.42
N TYR A 84 -5.58 -0.07 -1.86
CA TYR A 84 -4.34 -0.70 -1.44
C TYR A 84 -4.37 -0.90 0.08
N CYS A 85 -4.04 -2.10 0.53
CA CYS A 85 -3.74 -2.38 1.92
C CYS A 85 -2.23 -2.48 2.10
N PHE A 86 -1.64 -1.48 2.74
CA PHE A 86 -0.22 -1.47 3.09
C PHE A 86 -0.03 -2.09 4.45
N VAL A 87 0.56 -3.28 4.48
CA VAL A 87 0.76 -4.08 5.69
C VAL A 87 2.21 -3.94 6.17
N ALA A 88 2.38 -3.57 7.42
CA ALA A 88 3.65 -3.56 8.12
C ALA A 88 3.66 -4.69 9.17
N LEU A 89 4.45 -5.73 8.92
CA LEU A 89 4.65 -6.84 9.85
C LEU A 89 5.85 -6.53 10.75
N ASP A 90 5.65 -5.64 11.71
CA ASP A 90 6.70 -5.16 12.62
C ASP A 90 6.62 -5.88 13.98
N GLY A 91 6.61 -7.21 13.94
CA GLY A 91 6.55 -8.06 15.12
C GLY A 91 5.16 -8.18 15.75
N ALA A 92 5.04 -7.80 17.02
CA ALA A 92 3.76 -7.82 17.74
C ALA A 92 2.81 -6.71 17.22
N ASP A 93 3.36 -5.63 16.68
CA ASP A 93 2.61 -4.45 16.22
C ASP A 93 2.42 -4.50 14.71
N THR A 94 1.40 -5.22 14.27
CA THR A 94 1.04 -5.26 12.85
C THR A 94 0.04 -4.18 12.51
N SER A 95 0.40 -3.31 11.56
CA SER A 95 -0.44 -2.21 11.10
C SER A 95 -0.90 -2.43 9.66
N VAL A 96 -2.15 -2.07 9.36
CA VAL A 96 -2.70 -2.07 8.00
C VAL A 96 -3.24 -0.69 7.68
N TYR A 97 -2.78 -0.12 6.57
CA TYR A 97 -3.28 1.16 6.06
C TYR A 97 -4.12 0.91 4.82
N VAL A 98 -5.37 1.34 4.85
CA VAL A 98 -6.34 1.18 3.75
C VAL A 98 -6.39 2.47 2.94
N VAL A 99 -5.81 2.48 1.74
CA VAL A 99 -5.63 3.70 0.95
C VAL A 99 -6.29 3.56 -0.42
N PRO A 100 -7.15 4.51 -0.84
CA PRO A 100 -7.74 4.49 -2.19
C PRO A 100 -6.68 4.56 -3.30
N ALA A 101 -6.89 3.82 -4.39
CA ALA A 101 -5.93 3.71 -5.49
C ALA A 101 -5.53 5.08 -6.08
N ALA A 102 -6.48 5.97 -6.29
CA ALA A 102 -6.20 7.31 -6.83
C ALA A 102 -5.26 8.13 -5.92
N LYS A 103 -5.37 7.97 -4.59
CA LYS A 103 -4.48 8.62 -3.63
C LYS A 103 -3.06 8.04 -3.74
N VAL A 104 -2.94 6.72 -3.83
CA VAL A 104 -1.66 6.02 -4.02
C VAL A 104 -0.99 6.47 -5.31
N ALA A 105 -1.70 6.43 -6.44
CA ALA A 105 -1.20 6.83 -7.75
C ALA A 105 -0.60 8.25 -7.72
N LYS A 106 -1.33 9.19 -7.13
CA LYS A 106 -0.88 10.58 -7.00
C LYS A 106 0.38 10.70 -6.15
N ILE A 107 0.44 10.03 -4.99
CA ILE A 107 1.57 10.14 -4.07
C ILE A 107 2.84 9.55 -4.67
N ILE A 108 2.77 8.35 -5.25
CA ILE A 108 3.97 7.72 -5.81
C ILE A 108 4.52 8.51 -6.99
N LYS A 109 3.66 9.11 -7.81
CA LYS A 109 4.06 10.00 -8.89
C LYS A 109 4.72 11.28 -8.35
N ASP A 110 4.03 12.01 -7.48
CA ASP A 110 4.53 13.28 -6.92
C ASP A 110 5.85 13.08 -6.16
N SER A 111 5.98 11.99 -5.41
CA SER A 111 7.19 11.69 -4.65
C SER A 111 8.37 11.35 -5.55
N HIS A 112 8.13 10.59 -6.62
CA HIS A 112 9.16 10.24 -7.59
C HIS A 112 9.61 11.45 -8.39
N ASP A 113 8.68 12.26 -8.91
CA ASP A 113 8.97 13.50 -9.63
C ASP A 113 9.76 14.50 -8.75
N THR A 114 9.41 14.59 -7.47
CA THR A 114 10.13 15.43 -6.50
C THR A 114 11.55 14.90 -6.28
N TRP A 115 11.70 13.58 -6.10
CA TRP A 115 13.00 12.95 -5.94
C TRP A 115 13.90 13.16 -7.17
N LEU A 116 13.39 12.98 -8.37
CA LEU A 116 14.15 13.21 -9.63
C LEU A 116 14.65 14.66 -9.75
N ARG A 117 13.86 15.63 -9.31
CA ARG A 117 14.22 17.06 -9.37
C ARG A 117 15.15 17.50 -8.24
N THR A 118 15.25 16.74 -7.18
CA THR A 118 16.07 17.06 -6.01
C THR A 118 17.45 16.42 -6.17
N PRO A 119 18.54 17.20 -6.25
CA PRO A 119 19.88 16.62 -6.32
C PRO A 119 20.19 15.70 -5.15
N GLY A 120 20.97 14.67 -5.40
CA GLY A 120 21.48 13.80 -4.34
C GLY A 120 22.44 14.53 -3.39
N ALA A 121 22.84 13.88 -2.32
CA ALA A 121 23.65 14.46 -1.24
C ALA A 121 24.99 15.09 -1.72
N LYS A 122 25.51 14.63 -2.85
CA LYS A 122 26.73 15.17 -3.48
C LYS A 122 26.45 16.05 -4.71
N GLY A 123 25.21 16.53 -4.86
CA GLY A 123 24.78 17.36 -5.99
C GLY A 123 24.54 16.59 -7.31
N GLN A 124 24.66 15.25 -7.30
CA GLN A 124 24.45 14.42 -8.48
C GLN A 124 22.97 14.37 -8.87
N LYS A 125 22.71 14.27 -10.17
CA LYS A 125 21.36 13.98 -10.68
C LYS A 125 20.98 12.54 -10.41
N HIS A 126 19.69 12.30 -10.12
CA HIS A 126 19.15 10.96 -10.04
C HIS A 126 18.84 10.40 -11.42
N ASN A 127 19.12 9.11 -11.63
CA ASN A 127 18.69 8.38 -12.83
C ASN A 127 17.27 7.85 -12.60
N ASP A 128 16.42 8.04 -13.59
CA ASP A 128 15.08 7.51 -13.56
C ASP A 128 15.07 5.99 -13.60
N SER A 129 14.09 5.39 -12.94
CA SER A 129 13.88 3.95 -12.90
C SER A 129 12.39 3.63 -12.82
N LYS A 130 12.04 2.37 -13.09
CA LYS A 130 10.65 1.89 -12.96
C LYS A 130 10.22 1.65 -11.51
N MET A 131 11.13 1.81 -10.56
CA MET A 131 10.86 1.60 -9.15
C MET A 131 10.18 2.83 -8.55
N ARG A 132 9.17 2.58 -7.73
CA ARG A 132 8.49 3.59 -6.91
C ARG A 132 8.42 3.11 -5.48
N PHE A 133 8.21 4.07 -4.57
CA PHE A 133 8.00 3.77 -3.15
C PHE A 133 6.82 4.58 -2.64
N ILE A 134 6.02 3.95 -1.80
CA ILE A 134 5.09 4.68 -0.95
C ILE A 134 5.57 4.56 0.49
N LYS A 135 5.58 5.67 1.22
CA LYS A 135 6.10 5.76 2.58
C LYS A 135 5.10 6.48 3.47
N SER A 136 5.05 6.10 4.74
CA SER A 136 4.30 6.86 5.75
C SER A 136 4.91 8.23 5.99
N GLU A 137 6.23 8.35 5.88
CA GLU A 137 6.99 9.58 6.06
C GLU A 137 7.98 9.79 4.91
N TYR A 138 8.08 11.00 4.41
CA TYR A 138 9.02 11.40 3.38
C TYR A 138 9.99 12.44 3.92
N ARG A 139 11.29 12.31 3.60
CA ARG A 139 12.29 13.34 3.92
C ARG A 139 12.11 14.61 3.10
N LEU A 140 11.65 14.48 1.87
CA LEU A 140 11.33 15.59 0.99
C LEU A 140 9.87 16.00 1.19
N LYS A 141 9.59 17.29 1.08
CA LYS A 141 8.21 17.79 1.13
C LYS A 141 7.43 17.36 -0.11
N ILE A 142 6.50 16.45 0.07
CA ILE A 142 5.62 15.95 -1.00
C ILE A 142 4.24 16.59 -0.81
N LYS A 143 3.81 17.38 -1.79
CA LYS A 143 2.54 18.12 -1.70
C LYS A 143 1.32 17.20 -1.47
N SER A 144 1.29 16.05 -2.12
CA SER A 144 0.21 15.07 -1.97
C SER A 144 0.31 14.19 -0.71
N ALA A 145 1.46 14.22 0.00
CA ALA A 145 1.72 13.44 1.20
C ALA A 145 2.41 14.31 2.27
N PRO A 146 1.67 15.26 2.90
CA PRO A 146 2.20 16.02 4.02
C PRO A 146 2.49 15.10 5.22
N ASP A 147 3.21 15.61 6.21
CA ASP A 147 3.53 14.85 7.43
C ASP A 147 2.25 14.28 8.05
N GLY A 148 2.30 13.00 8.47
CA GLY A 148 1.15 12.28 9.02
C GLY A 148 0.05 11.93 7.99
N TRP A 149 0.30 12.08 6.70
CA TRP A 149 -0.72 11.85 5.66
C TRP A 149 -1.37 10.47 5.71
N MET A 150 -0.63 9.47 6.20
CA MET A 150 -1.06 8.07 6.22
C MET A 150 -1.87 7.71 7.47
N ASP A 151 -1.80 8.51 8.54
CA ASP A 151 -2.40 8.19 9.84
C ASP A 151 -3.90 7.95 9.77
N LYS A 152 -4.61 8.77 9.00
CA LYS A 152 -6.07 8.61 8.80
C LYS A 152 -6.47 7.34 8.05
N TYR A 153 -5.53 6.66 7.45
CA TYR A 153 -5.75 5.40 6.73
C TYR A 153 -5.43 4.17 7.57
N LEU A 154 -4.90 4.37 8.78
CA LEU A 154 -4.62 3.27 9.70
C LEU A 154 -5.92 2.58 10.10
N GLU A 155 -6.01 1.27 9.80
CA GLU A 155 -7.19 0.44 10.06
C GLU A 155 -8.52 1.07 9.56
N ALA A 156 -8.47 1.87 8.49
CA ALA A 156 -9.61 2.61 7.95
C ALA A 156 -10.52 1.69 7.09
N TRP A 157 -11.01 0.63 7.68
CA TRP A 157 -11.87 -0.37 7.02
C TRP A 157 -13.24 0.16 6.62
N ASP A 158 -13.70 1.23 7.23
CA ASP A 158 -14.92 1.96 6.86
C ASP A 158 -14.89 2.51 5.44
N LEU A 159 -13.72 2.68 4.84
CA LEU A 159 -13.57 3.03 3.43
C LEU A 159 -13.99 1.89 2.48
N ILE A 160 -14.00 0.65 2.99
CA ILE A 160 -14.31 -0.56 2.23
C ILE A 160 -15.70 -1.10 2.60
N SER A 161 -16.18 -0.81 3.80
CA SER A 161 -17.46 -1.32 4.35
C SER A 161 -18.70 -0.61 3.78
#